data_a67813a974eb958dadcae14cd0658340
#
_entry.id   a67813a974eb958dadcae14cd0658340
#
_cell.length_a   1.000
_cell.length_b   1.000
_cell.length_c   1.000
_cell.angle_alpha   90.00
_cell.angle_beta   90.00
_cell.angle_gamma   90.00
#
_symmetry.space_group_name_H-M   'P 1'
#
loop_
_entity.id
_entity.type
_entity.pdbx_description
1 polymer ?
#
loop_
_entity_poly.entity_id
_entity_poly.type
_entity_poly.pdbx_seq_one_letter_code
_entity_poly.pdbx_strand_id
1 'polypeptide(L)'
;SVAAAAAMPALAERLGKPAASVVMKRPIALLAGRWWRVFALLLAGCLLYPITAIPNRIKDRFDGVTAVTLDGTAYMRTASYTDQNQPIVLEYDREAINWIHANISGLPTIVEANTPLYRWGSRVAIYTGLPTVIGWDWHQKQQRSVLPGEYIDRRIEDVKAIYSDPNPDVARRLLRRYNVEYIYVGKNERIYYAGDGINKFEQLNGQFWDKVYENPDVQIYRVRPSL
;
A
#
# COMPACT_ATOMS: atom_id res chain seq x y z
N SER A 1 -20.91 18.57 -21.56
CA SER A 1 -20.68 19.33 -22.78
C SER A 1 -21.86 20.29 -23.03
N VAL A 2 -21.58 21.47 -23.54
CA VAL A 2 -22.53 22.57 -23.78
C VAL A 2 -23.71 22.13 -24.70
N ALA A 3 -23.54 21.17 -25.54
CA ALA A 3 -24.55 20.62 -26.43
C ALA A 3 -25.72 19.90 -25.73
N ALA A 4 -25.46 19.26 -24.59
CA ALA A 4 -26.52 18.55 -23.82
C ALA A 4 -27.42 19.54 -23.05
N ALA A 5 -26.89 20.68 -22.64
CA ALA A 5 -27.64 21.70 -21.91
C ALA A 5 -28.60 22.50 -22.84
N ALA A 6 -28.29 22.63 -24.12
CA ALA A 6 -29.13 23.36 -25.11
C ALA A 6 -30.32 22.53 -25.63
N ALA A 7 -30.24 21.17 -25.53
CA ALA A 7 -31.31 20.31 -26.01
C ALA A 7 -32.51 20.16 -25.08
N MET A 8 -32.35 20.48 -23.80
CA MET A 8 -33.39 20.33 -22.79
C MET A 8 -34.56 21.34 -22.93
N PRO A 9 -34.35 22.60 -23.24
CA PRO A 9 -35.45 23.56 -23.45
C PRO A 9 -36.31 23.25 -24.68
N ALA A 10 -35.67 22.84 -25.78
CA ALA A 10 -36.36 22.49 -27.04
C ALA A 10 -37.25 21.24 -26.93
N LEU A 11 -36.92 20.32 -26.04
CA LEU A 11 -37.73 19.13 -25.76
C LEU A 11 -38.95 19.47 -24.88
N ALA A 12 -38.80 20.40 -23.96
CA ALA A 12 -39.87 20.89 -23.08
C ALA A 12 -40.94 21.68 -23.86
N GLU A 13 -40.51 22.45 -24.84
CA GLU A 13 -41.42 23.25 -25.69
C GLU A 13 -42.25 22.41 -26.66
N ARG A 14 -41.68 21.30 -27.15
CA ARG A 14 -42.42 20.33 -28.02
C ARG A 14 -43.48 19.53 -27.29
N LEU A 15 -43.44 19.41 -25.99
CA LEU A 15 -44.40 18.64 -25.18
C LEU A 15 -45.56 19.49 -24.63
N GLY A 16 -45.60 20.76 -24.88
CA GLY A 16 -46.78 21.65 -24.72
C GLY A 16 -47.48 21.66 -23.37
N LYS A 17 -46.74 21.32 -22.25
CA LYS A 17 -47.31 21.34 -20.90
C LYS A 17 -46.27 21.83 -19.88
N PRO A 18 -46.63 22.66 -18.91
CA PRO A 18 -45.74 23.12 -17.87
C PRO A 18 -45.27 21.90 -17.05
N ALA A 19 -43.98 21.63 -17.08
CA ALA A 19 -43.34 20.46 -16.49
C ALA A 19 -43.57 20.30 -14.97
N ALA A 20 -43.95 21.35 -14.28
CA ALA A 20 -44.11 21.36 -12.82
C ALA A 20 -45.37 20.64 -12.30
N SER A 21 -46.46 20.54 -13.09
CA SER A 21 -47.71 19.91 -12.62
C SER A 21 -47.80 18.41 -12.92
N VAL A 22 -46.94 17.89 -13.79
CA VAL A 22 -46.93 16.48 -14.21
C VAL A 22 -46.05 15.59 -13.33
N VAL A 23 -45.04 16.18 -12.69
CA VAL A 23 -44.02 15.43 -11.91
C VAL A 23 -44.55 15.02 -10.53
N MET A 24 -45.48 15.77 -9.91
CA MET A 24 -45.90 15.48 -8.53
C MET A 24 -47.06 14.49 -8.37
N LYS A 25 -47.84 14.20 -9.41
CA LYS A 25 -48.98 13.25 -9.31
C LYS A 25 -48.69 11.85 -9.83
N ARG A 26 -47.62 11.62 -10.57
CA ARG A 26 -47.28 10.31 -11.14
C ARG A 26 -46.48 9.36 -10.25
N PRO A 27 -45.66 9.77 -9.29
CA PRO A 27 -44.94 8.76 -8.47
C PRO A 27 -45.86 7.90 -7.62
N ILE A 28 -47.05 8.43 -7.20
CA ILE A 28 -48.02 7.65 -6.41
C ILE A 28 -48.71 6.56 -7.24
N ALA A 29 -49.01 6.84 -8.52
CA ALA A 29 -49.62 5.85 -9.41
C ALA A 29 -48.64 4.72 -9.81
N LEU A 30 -47.35 5.02 -9.91
CA LEU A 30 -46.28 4.02 -10.10
C LEU A 30 -46.12 3.11 -8.88
N LEU A 31 -46.36 3.65 -7.68
CA LEU A 31 -46.34 2.89 -6.42
C LEU A 31 -47.45 1.83 -6.33
N ALA A 32 -48.56 2.02 -6.99
CA ALA A 32 -49.67 1.07 -7.01
C ALA A 32 -49.54 -0.05 -8.07
N GLY A 33 -48.54 0.04 -8.95
CA GLY A 33 -48.35 -0.93 -10.04
C GLY A 33 -47.64 -2.21 -9.61
N ARG A 34 -47.89 -3.32 -10.33
CA ARG A 34 -47.21 -4.62 -10.13
C ARG A 34 -45.69 -4.50 -10.23
N TRP A 35 -45.18 -3.60 -11.10
CA TRP A 35 -43.77 -3.37 -11.34
C TRP A 35 -43.04 -2.71 -10.12
N TRP A 36 -43.77 -1.92 -9.34
CA TRP A 36 -43.21 -1.36 -8.10
C TRP A 36 -42.86 -2.45 -7.08
N ARG A 37 -43.69 -3.49 -6.98
CA ARG A 37 -43.39 -4.63 -6.07
C ARG A 37 -42.14 -5.39 -6.51
N VAL A 38 -41.99 -5.61 -7.82
CA VAL A 38 -40.77 -6.22 -8.36
C VAL A 38 -39.56 -5.33 -8.11
N PHE A 39 -39.69 -4.05 -8.37
CA PHE A 39 -38.59 -3.08 -8.08
C PHE A 39 -38.25 -3.04 -6.58
N ALA A 40 -39.23 -3.01 -5.70
CA ALA A 40 -39.00 -3.02 -4.26
C ALA A 40 -38.31 -4.30 -3.78
N LEU A 41 -38.67 -5.47 -4.33
CA LEU A 41 -38.01 -6.72 -4.01
C LEU A 41 -36.55 -6.73 -4.51
N LEU A 42 -36.30 -6.28 -5.72
CA LEU A 42 -34.95 -6.17 -6.26
C LEU A 42 -34.12 -5.18 -5.45
N LEU A 43 -34.69 -4.03 -5.10
CA LEU A 43 -34.01 -3.02 -4.25
C LEU A 43 -33.70 -3.58 -2.86
N ALA A 44 -34.65 -4.29 -2.25
CA ALA A 44 -34.42 -4.95 -0.95
C ALA A 44 -33.30 -5.99 -1.05
N GLY A 45 -33.27 -6.78 -2.12
CA GLY A 45 -32.17 -7.72 -2.39
C GLY A 45 -30.82 -7.00 -2.55
N CYS A 46 -30.80 -5.91 -3.31
CA CYS A 46 -29.57 -5.10 -3.49
C CYS A 46 -29.08 -4.46 -2.19
N LEU A 47 -30.02 -4.05 -1.30
CA LEU A 47 -29.68 -3.42 -0.02
C LEU A 47 -29.29 -4.44 1.05
N LEU A 48 -29.66 -5.71 0.90
CA LEU A 48 -29.33 -6.74 1.86
C LEU A 48 -27.81 -6.85 2.09
N TYR A 49 -27.05 -6.86 1.00
CA TYR A 49 -25.58 -6.95 1.09
C TYR A 49 -24.95 -5.75 1.83
N PRO A 50 -25.17 -4.49 1.42
CA PRO A 50 -24.57 -3.36 2.16
C PRO A 50 -25.04 -3.27 3.62
N ILE A 51 -26.31 -3.56 3.91
CA ILE A 51 -26.83 -3.54 5.28
C ILE A 51 -26.14 -4.58 6.16
N THR A 52 -25.86 -5.77 5.65
CA THR A 52 -25.21 -6.84 6.41
C THR A 52 -23.70 -6.78 6.35
N ALA A 53 -23.13 -6.45 5.19
CA ALA A 53 -21.68 -6.47 4.99
C ALA A 53 -20.96 -5.25 5.57
N ILE A 54 -21.56 -4.04 5.48
CA ILE A 54 -20.90 -2.83 5.96
C ILE A 54 -20.63 -2.89 7.48
N PRO A 55 -21.59 -3.21 8.36
CA PRO A 55 -21.31 -3.31 9.79
C PRO A 55 -20.25 -4.36 10.13
N ASN A 56 -20.29 -5.52 9.45
CA ASN A 56 -19.30 -6.55 9.65
C ASN A 56 -17.90 -6.10 9.18
N ARG A 57 -17.83 -5.44 8.04
CA ARG A 57 -16.56 -4.88 7.53
C ARG A 57 -15.99 -3.80 8.44
N ILE A 58 -16.84 -2.93 8.98
CA ILE A 58 -16.41 -1.93 9.97
C ILE A 58 -15.84 -2.64 11.20
N LYS A 59 -16.57 -3.62 11.75
CA LYS A 59 -16.12 -4.39 12.90
C LYS A 59 -14.80 -5.13 12.68
N ASP A 60 -14.61 -5.69 11.46
CA ASP A 60 -13.40 -6.44 11.12
C ASP A 60 -12.19 -5.55 10.81
N ARG A 61 -12.43 -4.30 10.40
CA ARG A 61 -11.36 -3.42 9.91
C ARG A 61 -10.97 -2.32 10.90
N PHE A 62 -11.85 -2.00 11.83
CA PHE A 62 -11.60 -0.98 12.85
C PHE A 62 -11.57 -1.62 14.22
N ASP A 63 -10.44 -1.49 14.89
CA ASP A 63 -10.21 -2.07 16.22
C ASP A 63 -10.92 -1.32 17.36
N GLY A 64 -11.57 -0.19 17.06
CA GLY A 64 -12.24 0.67 18.03
C GLY A 64 -11.28 1.45 18.95
N VAL A 65 -9.98 1.24 18.83
CA VAL A 65 -8.92 1.93 19.60
C VAL A 65 -8.33 3.06 18.77
N THR A 66 -8.16 2.83 17.48
CA THR A 66 -7.59 3.82 16.56
C THR A 66 -8.58 4.96 16.33
N ALA A 67 -8.14 6.19 16.58
CA ALA A 67 -8.97 7.38 16.35
C ALA A 67 -9.38 7.49 14.87
N VAL A 68 -10.62 7.93 14.61
CA VAL A 68 -11.06 8.24 13.25
C VAL A 68 -10.29 9.47 12.75
N THR A 69 -9.47 9.27 11.73
CA THR A 69 -8.56 10.30 11.20
C THR A 69 -8.33 10.09 9.71
N LEU A 70 -7.87 11.14 9.02
CA LEU A 70 -7.38 11.05 7.64
C LEU A 70 -5.90 10.62 7.55
N ASP A 71 -5.22 10.45 8.68
CA ASP A 71 -3.88 9.88 8.73
C ASP A 71 -3.94 8.38 8.50
N GLY A 72 -3.58 7.94 7.28
CA GLY A 72 -3.55 6.53 6.89
C GLY A 72 -2.55 5.67 7.66
N THR A 73 -1.65 6.28 8.46
CA THR A 73 -0.66 5.57 9.30
C THR A 73 -1.07 5.48 10.77
N ALA A 74 -2.18 6.11 11.15
CA ALA A 74 -2.60 6.21 12.55
C ALA A 74 -2.79 4.84 13.22
N TYR A 75 -3.29 3.85 12.49
CA TYR A 75 -3.50 2.49 13.00
C TYR A 75 -2.19 1.80 13.44
N MET A 76 -1.05 2.16 12.84
CA MET A 76 0.24 1.56 13.17
C MET A 76 0.68 1.85 14.61
N ARG A 77 0.09 2.86 15.28
CA ARG A 77 0.42 3.20 16.67
C ARG A 77 0.05 2.10 17.65
N THR A 78 -0.99 1.35 17.35
CA THR A 78 -1.55 0.35 18.24
C THR A 78 -1.57 -1.05 17.64
N ALA A 79 -1.44 -1.14 16.31
CA ALA A 79 -1.53 -2.40 15.61
C ALA A 79 -0.23 -3.21 15.68
N SER A 80 -0.39 -4.51 15.78
CA SER A 80 0.67 -5.49 15.57
C SER A 80 0.28 -6.43 14.45
N TYR A 81 1.28 -6.94 13.75
CA TYR A 81 1.13 -7.94 12.71
C TYR A 81 1.96 -9.16 13.09
N THR A 82 1.46 -10.37 12.84
CA THR A 82 2.22 -11.60 13.11
C THR A 82 2.65 -12.22 11.80
N ASP A 83 3.94 -12.44 11.63
CA ASP A 83 4.50 -13.14 10.49
C ASP A 83 5.48 -14.23 10.94
N GLN A 84 5.37 -15.42 10.35
CA GLN A 84 6.16 -16.60 10.74
C GLN A 84 6.21 -16.82 12.27
N ASN A 85 5.07 -16.67 12.93
CA ASN A 85 4.90 -16.75 14.40
C ASN A 85 5.71 -15.71 15.20
N GLN A 86 6.17 -14.63 14.55
CA GLN A 86 6.85 -13.53 15.22
C GLN A 86 5.99 -12.27 15.17
N PRO A 87 5.78 -11.58 16.30
CA PRO A 87 5.06 -10.32 16.31
C PRO A 87 5.90 -9.20 15.71
N ILE A 88 5.26 -8.34 14.94
CA ILE A 88 5.81 -7.12 14.37
C ILE A 88 4.99 -5.96 14.92
N VAL A 89 5.62 -5.11 15.71
CA VAL A 89 5.02 -3.89 16.26
C VAL A 89 5.11 -2.81 15.18
N LEU A 90 3.97 -2.44 14.60
CA LEU A 90 3.94 -1.53 13.44
C LEU A 90 4.36 -0.09 13.80
N GLU A 91 4.31 0.28 15.09
CA GLU A 91 4.75 1.60 15.54
C GLU A 91 6.21 1.86 15.20
N TYR A 92 7.09 0.88 15.29
CA TYR A 92 8.50 1.05 14.94
C TYR A 92 8.71 1.31 13.44
N ASP A 93 7.96 0.64 12.57
CA ASP A 93 7.96 0.96 11.14
C ASP A 93 7.38 2.37 10.89
N ARG A 94 6.32 2.78 11.61
CA ARG A 94 5.73 4.12 11.51
C ARG A 94 6.71 5.22 11.88
N GLU A 95 7.42 5.06 12.99
CA GLU A 95 8.47 6.00 13.43
C GLU A 95 9.57 6.14 12.38
N ALA A 96 10.04 5.01 11.83
CA ALA A 96 11.06 4.99 10.78
C ALA A 96 10.57 5.67 9.49
N ILE A 97 9.32 5.42 9.07
CA ILE A 97 8.69 6.08 7.92
C ILE A 97 8.59 7.59 8.14
N ASN A 98 8.17 8.03 9.33
CA ASN A 98 8.13 9.45 9.67
C ASN A 98 9.52 10.08 9.65
N TRP A 99 10.53 9.37 10.14
CA TRP A 99 11.92 9.84 10.06
C TRP A 99 12.38 9.98 8.61
N ILE A 100 12.05 9.01 7.72
CA ILE A 100 12.35 9.09 6.29
C ILE A 100 11.74 10.35 5.68
N HIS A 101 10.46 10.61 5.94
CA HIS A 101 9.79 11.82 5.44
C HIS A 101 10.43 13.13 5.91
N ALA A 102 10.94 13.15 7.14
CA ALA A 102 11.54 14.35 7.72
C ALA A 102 13.00 14.58 7.30
N ASN A 103 13.74 13.53 6.97
CA ASN A 103 15.20 13.59 6.84
C ASN A 103 15.73 13.24 5.45
N ILE A 104 14.95 12.55 4.62
CA ILE A 104 15.37 12.15 3.28
C ILE A 104 14.68 13.05 2.25
N SER A 105 15.48 13.74 1.44
CA SER A 105 14.99 14.58 0.37
C SER A 105 15.21 13.91 -1.00
N GLY A 106 14.40 14.27 -1.98
CA GLY A 106 14.47 13.70 -3.33
C GLY A 106 13.83 12.31 -3.41
N LEU A 107 14.32 11.48 -4.31
CA LEU A 107 13.81 10.13 -4.57
C LEU A 107 14.97 9.10 -4.60
N PRO A 108 15.77 8.99 -3.53
CA PRO A 108 16.82 7.97 -3.48
C PRO A 108 16.22 6.57 -3.47
N THR A 109 16.94 5.63 -4.06
CA THR A 109 16.52 4.22 -4.00
C THR A 109 16.83 3.64 -2.62
N ILE A 110 15.82 3.00 -2.02
CA ILE A 110 15.95 2.26 -0.78
C ILE A 110 15.81 0.75 -1.03
N VAL A 111 16.49 -0.08 -0.26
CA VAL A 111 16.26 -1.52 -0.25
C VAL A 111 15.55 -1.92 1.03
N GLU A 112 14.49 -2.71 0.88
CA GLU A 112 13.72 -3.35 1.94
C GLU A 112 13.44 -4.81 1.58
N ALA A 113 12.97 -5.62 2.52
CA ALA A 113 12.70 -7.04 2.30
C ALA A 113 11.65 -7.28 1.22
N ASN A 114 11.92 -8.22 0.33
CA ASN A 114 10.89 -8.89 -0.43
C ASN A 114 10.23 -9.95 0.46
N THR A 115 8.92 -9.94 0.55
CA THR A 115 8.13 -10.87 1.36
C THR A 115 7.14 -11.62 0.48
N PRO A 116 6.65 -12.80 0.92
CA PRO A 116 5.56 -13.47 0.22
C PRO A 116 4.32 -12.60 0.08
N LEU A 117 3.42 -13.01 -0.82
CA LEU A 117 2.17 -12.30 -1.11
C LEU A 117 1.34 -12.06 0.16
N TYR A 118 0.70 -10.89 0.21
CA TYR A 118 -0.23 -10.50 1.28
C TYR A 118 0.41 -10.43 2.67
N ARG A 119 1.73 -10.21 2.73
CA ARG A 119 2.47 -9.96 3.97
C ARG A 119 2.78 -8.48 4.13
N TRP A 120 3.36 -8.12 5.27
CA TRP A 120 3.77 -6.76 5.61
C TRP A 120 5.07 -6.35 4.87
N GLY A 121 5.03 -6.43 3.53
CA GLY A 121 6.15 -6.09 2.64
C GLY A 121 5.93 -4.81 1.86
N SER A 122 7.01 -4.29 1.27
CA SER A 122 7.02 -3.03 0.49
C SER A 122 6.49 -1.82 1.27
N ARG A 123 6.56 -1.86 2.59
CA ARG A 123 5.99 -0.85 3.47
C ARG A 123 6.69 0.50 3.35
N VAL A 124 8.00 0.49 3.13
CA VAL A 124 8.74 1.74 2.94
C VAL A 124 8.32 2.39 1.63
N ALA A 125 8.34 1.64 0.53
CA ALA A 125 7.93 2.17 -0.78
C ALA A 125 6.47 2.68 -0.78
N ILE A 126 5.55 1.94 -0.14
CA ILE A 126 4.13 2.30 -0.07
C ILE A 126 3.90 3.62 0.68
N TYR A 127 4.52 3.76 1.85
CA TYR A 127 4.25 4.90 2.74
C TYR A 127 5.14 6.12 2.47
N THR A 128 6.27 5.96 1.77
CA THR A 128 7.17 7.07 1.47
C THR A 128 7.19 7.49 0.01
N GLY A 129 6.75 6.62 -0.91
CA GLY A 129 6.88 6.82 -2.34
C GLY A 129 8.30 6.67 -2.88
N LEU A 130 9.27 6.27 -2.05
CA LEU A 130 10.64 6.05 -2.50
C LEU A 130 10.74 4.82 -3.42
N PRO A 131 11.56 4.88 -4.48
CA PRO A 131 11.83 3.73 -5.32
C PRO A 131 12.57 2.64 -4.52
N THR A 132 12.15 1.38 -4.71
CA THR A 132 12.81 0.22 -4.12
C THR A 132 13.34 -0.74 -5.19
N VAL A 133 14.28 -1.62 -4.82
CA VAL A 133 14.86 -2.61 -5.74
C VAL A 133 13.80 -3.54 -6.27
N ILE A 134 12.91 -4.02 -5.39
CA ILE A 134 11.75 -4.84 -5.72
C ILE A 134 10.60 -4.47 -4.77
N GLY A 135 9.40 -4.33 -5.31
CA GLY A 135 8.19 -4.21 -4.52
C GLY A 135 7.46 -5.54 -4.42
N TRP A 136 6.16 -5.53 -4.55
CA TRP A 136 5.38 -6.76 -4.67
C TRP A 136 5.68 -7.46 -6.00
N ASP A 137 6.42 -8.53 -5.95
CA ASP A 137 6.95 -9.26 -7.11
C ASP A 137 5.84 -9.78 -8.04
N TRP A 138 4.74 -10.29 -7.48
CA TRP A 138 3.58 -10.74 -8.28
C TRP A 138 2.95 -9.61 -9.09
N HIS A 139 2.71 -8.44 -8.49
CA HIS A 139 2.20 -7.28 -9.21
C HIS A 139 3.20 -6.79 -10.28
N GLN A 140 4.50 -6.84 -9.98
CA GLN A 140 5.54 -6.51 -10.95
C GLN A 140 5.50 -7.45 -12.15
N LYS A 141 5.34 -8.77 -11.93
CA LYS A 141 5.23 -9.77 -13.00
C LYS A 141 3.95 -9.56 -13.82
N GLN A 142 2.82 -9.29 -13.18
CA GLN A 142 1.55 -9.04 -13.88
C GLN A 142 1.60 -7.78 -14.73
N GLN A 143 2.05 -6.65 -14.18
CA GLN A 143 2.08 -5.38 -14.88
C GLN A 143 3.14 -5.32 -15.98
N ARG A 144 4.17 -6.14 -15.89
CA ARG A 144 5.28 -6.24 -16.85
C ARG A 144 5.29 -7.56 -17.59
N SER A 145 4.13 -8.16 -17.83
CA SER A 145 3.98 -9.48 -18.45
C SER A 145 4.60 -9.59 -19.85
N VAL A 146 4.87 -8.47 -20.51
CA VAL A 146 5.61 -8.44 -21.79
C VAL A 146 7.12 -8.63 -21.64
N LEU A 147 7.64 -8.52 -20.40
CA LEU A 147 9.05 -8.78 -20.10
C LEU A 147 9.20 -10.22 -19.57
N PRO A 148 10.35 -10.87 -19.84
CA PRO A 148 10.65 -12.15 -19.23
C PRO A 148 10.60 -12.06 -17.69
N GLY A 149 9.91 -13.01 -17.04
CA GLY A 149 9.77 -13.04 -15.58
C GLY A 149 11.10 -13.06 -14.82
N GLU A 150 12.14 -13.56 -15.47
CA GLU A 150 13.52 -13.61 -14.98
C GLU A 150 14.09 -12.26 -14.52
N TYR A 151 13.60 -11.14 -15.11
CA TYR A 151 14.00 -9.80 -14.65
C TYR A 151 13.55 -9.52 -13.21
N ILE A 152 12.37 -9.99 -12.86
CA ILE A 152 11.82 -9.83 -11.50
C ILE A 152 12.48 -10.84 -10.56
N ASP A 153 12.60 -12.11 -10.99
CA ASP A 153 13.22 -13.16 -10.19
C ASP A 153 14.67 -12.81 -9.82
N ARG A 154 15.44 -12.27 -10.75
CA ARG A 154 16.79 -11.77 -10.47
C ARG A 154 16.82 -10.71 -9.38
N ARG A 155 15.87 -9.75 -9.39
CA ARG A 155 15.81 -8.73 -8.34
C ARG A 155 15.47 -9.32 -6.97
N ILE A 156 14.63 -10.33 -6.91
CA ILE A 156 14.31 -11.06 -5.68
C ILE A 156 15.57 -11.73 -5.13
N GLU A 157 16.31 -12.44 -5.98
CA GLU A 157 17.56 -13.10 -5.57
C GLU A 157 18.65 -12.07 -5.19
N ASP A 158 18.74 -10.95 -5.89
CA ASP A 158 19.69 -9.89 -5.56
C ASP A 158 19.36 -9.25 -4.21
N VAL A 159 18.08 -8.99 -3.88
CA VAL A 159 17.68 -8.49 -2.55
C VAL A 159 17.99 -9.52 -1.47
N LYS A 160 17.70 -10.81 -1.72
CA LYS A 160 18.07 -11.89 -0.81
C LYS A 160 19.58 -11.92 -0.58
N ALA A 161 20.40 -11.80 -1.62
CA ALA A 161 21.85 -11.78 -1.49
C ALA A 161 22.35 -10.53 -0.73
N ILE A 162 21.73 -9.35 -0.94
CA ILE A 162 22.06 -8.13 -0.18
C ILE A 162 21.93 -8.39 1.33
N TYR A 163 20.88 -9.07 1.76
CA TYR A 163 20.64 -9.28 3.19
C TYR A 163 21.31 -10.53 3.75
N SER A 164 21.29 -11.65 3.02
CA SER A 164 21.67 -12.96 3.57
C SER A 164 23.15 -13.33 3.35
N ASP A 165 23.81 -12.80 2.31
CA ASP A 165 25.21 -13.14 2.06
C ASP A 165 26.11 -12.46 3.11
N PRO A 166 26.94 -13.22 3.85
CA PRO A 166 27.84 -12.66 4.85
C PRO A 166 28.97 -11.82 4.25
N ASN A 167 29.32 -12.04 2.97
CA ASN A 167 30.35 -11.28 2.27
C ASN A 167 29.86 -9.87 1.93
N PRO A 168 30.40 -8.80 2.52
CA PRO A 168 29.96 -7.44 2.28
C PRO A 168 30.18 -6.97 0.85
N ASP A 169 31.13 -7.53 0.11
CA ASP A 169 31.38 -7.13 -1.29
C ASP A 169 30.26 -7.56 -2.22
N VAL A 170 29.53 -8.63 -1.89
CA VAL A 170 28.30 -9.00 -2.62
C VAL A 170 27.25 -7.92 -2.44
N ALA A 171 26.97 -7.53 -1.20
CA ALA A 171 26.02 -6.47 -0.91
C ALA A 171 26.43 -5.15 -1.60
N ARG A 172 27.68 -4.72 -1.46
CA ARG A 172 28.21 -3.47 -2.05
C ARG A 172 28.04 -3.45 -3.57
N ARG A 173 28.36 -4.54 -4.26
CA ARG A 173 28.19 -4.65 -5.71
C ARG A 173 26.74 -4.52 -6.13
N LEU A 174 25.82 -5.16 -5.42
CA LEU A 174 24.39 -5.14 -5.70
C LEU A 174 23.75 -3.78 -5.36
N LEU A 175 24.11 -3.18 -4.23
CA LEU A 175 23.68 -1.83 -3.87
C LEU A 175 24.08 -0.80 -4.94
N ARG A 176 25.31 -0.89 -5.45
CA ARG A 176 25.76 -0.04 -6.58
C ARG A 176 24.98 -0.32 -7.87
N ARG A 177 24.74 -1.61 -8.19
CA ARG A 177 23.99 -2.01 -9.39
C ARG A 177 22.62 -1.34 -9.46
N TYR A 178 21.95 -1.18 -8.31
CA TYR A 178 20.62 -0.61 -8.21
C TYR A 178 20.60 0.84 -7.75
N ASN A 179 21.74 1.50 -7.64
CA ASN A 179 21.89 2.86 -7.11
C ASN A 179 21.19 3.02 -5.76
N VAL A 180 21.31 2.02 -4.88
CA VAL A 180 20.71 2.05 -3.56
C VAL A 180 21.49 3.01 -2.68
N GLU A 181 20.79 4.00 -2.11
CA GLU A 181 21.36 4.97 -1.18
C GLU A 181 21.05 4.64 0.29
N TYR A 182 19.94 3.93 0.52
CA TYR A 182 19.53 3.58 1.88
C TYR A 182 19.17 2.09 1.99
N ILE A 183 19.53 1.51 3.14
CA ILE A 183 19.25 0.11 3.49
C ILE A 183 18.34 0.14 4.71
N TYR A 184 17.17 -0.44 4.59
CA TYR A 184 16.23 -0.61 5.68
C TYR A 184 16.38 -1.98 6.31
N VAL A 185 16.60 -2.04 7.62
CA VAL A 185 16.73 -3.29 8.38
C VAL A 185 15.75 -3.26 9.54
N GLY A 186 14.55 -3.76 9.31
CA GLY A 186 13.51 -3.88 10.33
C GLY A 186 13.23 -5.33 10.72
N LYS A 187 12.09 -5.55 11.34
CA LYS A 187 11.69 -6.89 11.79
C LYS A 187 11.50 -7.87 10.63
N ASN A 188 10.92 -7.43 9.50
CA ASN A 188 10.75 -8.27 8.31
C ASN A 188 12.08 -8.75 7.77
N GLU A 189 13.06 -7.87 7.65
CA GLU A 189 14.38 -8.21 7.15
C GLU A 189 15.02 -9.30 8.02
N ARG A 190 14.85 -9.21 9.34
CA ARG A 190 15.35 -10.22 10.30
C ARG A 190 14.56 -11.52 10.26
N ILE A 191 13.27 -11.49 9.94
CA ILE A 191 12.44 -12.70 9.81
C ILE A 191 12.81 -13.46 8.53
N TYR A 192 12.94 -12.78 7.41
CA TYR A 192 13.11 -13.41 6.10
C TYR A 192 14.56 -13.69 5.73
N TYR A 193 15.52 -12.95 6.33
CA TYR A 193 16.95 -13.05 6.03
C TYR A 193 17.78 -13.24 7.30
N ALA A 194 17.25 -14.04 8.23
CA ALA A 194 17.95 -14.35 9.48
C ALA A 194 19.33 -14.98 9.24
N GLY A 195 20.27 -14.69 10.12
CA GLY A 195 21.62 -15.25 10.11
C GLY A 195 22.72 -14.18 10.04
N ASP A 196 23.96 -14.62 9.82
CA ASP A 196 25.14 -13.76 9.88
C ASP A 196 25.17 -12.68 8.78
N GLY A 197 24.48 -12.95 7.66
CA GLY A 197 24.43 -12.01 6.55
C GLY A 197 23.83 -10.66 6.92
N ILE A 198 22.79 -10.61 7.74
CA ILE A 198 22.15 -9.35 8.15
C ILE A 198 23.00 -8.59 9.19
N ASN A 199 23.77 -9.32 9.99
CA ASN A 199 24.61 -8.72 11.05
C ASN A 199 25.75 -7.87 10.48
N LYS A 200 26.14 -8.08 9.21
CA LYS A 200 27.17 -7.27 8.56
C LYS A 200 26.85 -5.78 8.53
N PHE A 201 25.54 -5.42 8.49
CA PHE A 201 25.16 -4.01 8.44
C PHE A 201 25.57 -3.27 9.72
N GLU A 202 25.44 -3.90 10.88
CA GLU A 202 25.89 -3.36 12.14
C GLU A 202 27.42 -3.45 12.28
N GLN A 203 28.01 -4.59 11.95
CA GLN A 203 29.44 -4.85 12.09
C GLN A 203 30.30 -3.91 11.25
N LEU A 204 29.81 -3.49 10.08
CA LEU A 204 30.54 -2.64 9.14
C LEU A 204 30.01 -1.21 9.08
N ASN A 205 29.20 -0.84 10.08
CA ASN A 205 28.78 0.53 10.29
C ASN A 205 30.01 1.46 10.43
N GLY A 206 29.97 2.59 9.73
CA GLY A 206 31.10 3.50 9.67
C GLY A 206 32.18 3.15 8.64
N GLN A 207 32.12 1.98 8.00
CA GLN A 207 33.04 1.55 6.95
C GLN A 207 32.41 1.68 5.56
N PHE A 208 31.33 0.96 5.28
CA PHE A 208 30.68 0.89 3.96
C PHE A 208 29.34 1.63 3.92
N TRP A 209 28.72 1.77 5.05
CA TRP A 209 27.47 2.48 5.27
C TRP A 209 27.49 3.12 6.67
N ASP A 210 26.65 4.12 6.86
CA ASP A 210 26.47 4.81 8.12
C ASP A 210 25.07 4.60 8.65
N LYS A 211 24.91 4.14 9.89
CA LYS A 211 23.62 4.08 10.55
C LYS A 211 23.13 5.50 10.80
N VAL A 212 22.02 5.86 10.15
CA VAL A 212 21.44 7.21 10.21
C VAL A 212 20.17 7.27 11.04
N TYR A 213 19.56 6.11 11.31
CA TYR A 213 18.40 5.99 12.16
C TYR A 213 18.40 4.67 12.90
N GLU A 214 17.88 4.68 14.12
CA GLU A 214 17.68 3.49 14.93
C GLU A 214 16.51 3.68 15.90
N ASN A 215 15.69 2.63 16.05
CA ASN A 215 14.74 2.44 17.13
C ASN A 215 14.78 0.95 17.55
N PRO A 216 13.96 0.47 18.50
CA PRO A 216 14.06 -0.90 19.01
C PRO A 216 14.00 -2.02 17.95
N ASP A 217 13.29 -1.80 16.81
CA ASP A 217 13.12 -2.82 15.77
C ASP A 217 13.71 -2.43 14.41
N VAL A 218 13.99 -1.16 14.18
CA VAL A 218 14.38 -0.67 12.84
C VAL A 218 15.71 0.06 12.89
N GLN A 219 16.56 -0.24 11.92
CA GLN A 219 17.78 0.50 11.61
C GLN A 219 17.78 0.92 10.15
N ILE A 220 18.19 2.15 9.86
CA ILE A 220 18.38 2.64 8.50
C ILE A 220 19.83 3.02 8.32
N TYR A 221 20.44 2.49 7.26
CA TYR A 221 21.83 2.77 6.92
C TYR A 221 21.88 3.56 5.61
N ARG A 222 22.70 4.58 5.57
CA ARG A 222 23.04 5.30 4.35
C ARG A 222 24.30 4.71 3.72
N VAL A 223 24.22 4.34 2.45
CA VAL A 223 25.37 3.81 1.70
C VAL A 223 26.36 4.91 1.42
N ARG A 224 27.65 4.69 1.66
CA ARG A 224 28.70 5.65 1.36
C ARG A 224 29.02 5.69 -0.14
N PRO A 225 29.10 6.88 -0.76
CA PRO A 225 29.34 6.99 -2.21
C PRO A 225 30.72 6.52 -2.68
N SER A 226 31.70 6.50 -1.79
CA SER A 226 33.11 6.33 -2.08
C SER A 226 33.62 4.88 -2.16
N LEU A 227 32.73 3.96 -2.47
CA LEU A 227 33.17 2.56 -2.43
C LEU A 227 32.91 1.81 -3.74
#